data_5bd197443e6b03d397fc9c4fddf492e0
#
_entry.id   5bd197443e6b03d397fc9c4fddf492e0
#
_cell.length_a   1.000
_cell.length_b   1.000
_cell.length_c   1.000
_cell.angle_alpha   90.00
_cell.angle_beta   90.00
_cell.angle_gamma   90.00
#
_symmetry.space_group_name_H-M   'P 1'
#
loop_
_entity.id
_entity.type
_entity.pdbx_description
1 polymer ?
#
loop_
_entity_poly.entity_id
_entity_poly.type
_entity_poly.pdbx_seq_one_letter_code
_entity_poly.pdbx_strand_id
1 'polypeptide(L)'
;MKKLVWILLLVVVAYLAWRWWRSGDAATATADRGQSLFYDRVWVDHLPTSQTDAFDTFAAVTEQPLGVFAHQSQWKGDWEMFRYEPRGDGQLEAVFPASKAKTRMSYRAWKCSEKKDFDFCLEMSGGKGPKKYYSQRGWEIGSVDGARALESHLAGAQ
;
A
#
# COMPACT_ATOMS: atom_id res chain seq x y z
N MET A 1 -39.80 27.88 34.14
CA MET A 1 -38.38 28.08 33.84
C MET A 1 -37.50 26.84 34.06
N LYS A 2 -37.63 26.09 35.17
CA LYS A 2 -36.78 24.88 35.43
C LYS A 2 -36.88 23.77 34.35
N LYS A 3 -38.07 23.52 33.78
CA LYS A 3 -38.27 22.49 32.76
C LYS A 3 -37.59 22.83 31.43
N LEU A 4 -37.50 24.09 31.05
CA LEU A 4 -36.84 24.54 29.81
C LEU A 4 -35.32 24.38 29.89
N VAL A 5 -34.73 24.60 31.05
CA VAL A 5 -33.28 24.40 31.28
C VAL A 5 -32.89 22.92 31.14
N TRP A 6 -33.72 22.00 31.64
CA TRP A 6 -33.49 20.56 31.52
C TRP A 6 -33.56 20.08 30.09
N ILE A 7 -34.47 20.58 29.26
CA ILE A 7 -34.59 20.22 27.85
C ILE A 7 -33.37 20.71 27.08
N LEU A 8 -32.89 21.94 27.34
CA LEU A 8 -31.68 22.48 26.72
C LEU A 8 -30.43 21.64 27.07
N LEU A 9 -30.30 21.22 28.34
CA LEU A 9 -29.21 20.37 28.79
C LEU A 9 -29.19 19.00 28.07
N LEU A 10 -30.34 18.38 27.92
CA LEU A 10 -30.46 17.10 27.19
C LEU A 10 -30.10 17.24 25.71
N VAL A 11 -30.50 18.33 25.06
CA VAL A 11 -30.16 18.59 23.66
C VAL A 11 -28.63 18.79 23.48
N VAL A 12 -28.01 19.53 24.41
CA VAL A 12 -26.54 19.73 24.37
C VAL A 12 -25.80 18.43 24.62
N VAL A 13 -26.22 17.60 25.56
CA VAL A 13 -25.59 16.29 25.82
C VAL A 13 -25.76 15.36 24.62
N ALA A 14 -26.96 15.29 24.02
CA ALA A 14 -27.20 14.51 22.83
C ALA A 14 -26.35 14.98 21.62
N TYR A 15 -26.22 16.30 21.47
CA TYR A 15 -25.36 16.87 20.41
C TYR A 15 -23.88 16.57 20.62
N LEU A 16 -23.38 16.65 21.85
CA LEU A 16 -22.00 16.32 22.18
C LEU A 16 -21.71 14.82 22.01
N ALA A 17 -22.63 13.95 22.42
CA ALA A 17 -22.52 12.50 22.21
C ALA A 17 -22.54 12.14 20.74
N TRP A 18 -23.43 12.77 19.94
CA TRP A 18 -23.47 12.57 18.49
C TRP A 18 -22.20 13.06 17.77
N ARG A 19 -21.67 14.21 18.20
CA ARG A 19 -20.41 14.77 17.69
C ARG A 19 -19.23 13.86 18.05
N TRP A 20 -19.20 13.29 19.24
CA TRP A 20 -18.15 12.37 19.69
C TRP A 20 -18.18 11.06 18.91
N TRP A 21 -19.37 10.54 18.66
CA TRP A 21 -19.54 9.32 17.86
C TRP A 21 -19.11 9.53 16.42
N ARG A 22 -19.46 10.65 15.84
CA ARG A 22 -19.06 11.00 14.46
C ARG A 22 -17.57 11.33 14.33
N SER A 23 -16.90 11.76 15.38
CA SER A 23 -15.44 12.00 15.39
C SER A 23 -14.64 10.70 15.53
N GLY A 24 -15.22 9.62 16.07
CA GLY A 24 -14.60 8.31 16.17
C GLY A 24 -14.37 7.66 14.80
N ASP A 25 -15.33 7.79 13.89
CA ASP A 25 -15.23 7.20 12.55
C ASP A 25 -14.20 7.93 11.64
N ALA A 26 -13.98 9.21 11.88
CA ALA A 26 -12.97 9.97 11.11
C ALA A 26 -11.53 9.69 11.58
N ALA A 27 -11.33 9.34 12.85
CA ALA A 27 -10.00 9.05 13.39
C ALA A 27 -9.50 7.64 12.99
N THR A 28 -10.40 6.67 12.86
CA THR A 28 -10.08 5.33 12.35
C THR A 28 -9.82 5.30 10.85
N ALA A 29 -10.51 6.13 10.07
CA ALA A 29 -10.29 6.23 8.63
C ALA A 29 -8.94 6.88 8.25
N THR A 30 -8.34 7.69 9.12
CA THR A 30 -7.03 8.32 8.91
C THR A 30 -5.86 7.39 9.30
N ALA A 31 -6.09 6.37 10.11
CA ALA A 31 -5.04 5.45 10.59
C ALA A 31 -4.68 4.37 9.57
N ASP A 32 -5.54 4.05 8.61
CA ASP A 32 -5.29 2.94 7.68
C ASP A 32 -4.39 3.35 6.49
N ARG A 33 -3.94 4.56 6.28
CA ARG A 33 -3.08 4.99 5.14
C ARG A 33 -3.06 4.03 3.93
N GLY A 34 -4.15 3.27 3.73
CA GLY A 34 -4.27 2.24 2.72
C GLY A 34 -3.49 0.96 3.04
N GLN A 35 -3.29 0.63 4.30
CA GLN A 35 -2.59 -0.59 4.72
C GLN A 35 -3.23 -1.84 4.12
N SER A 36 -4.55 -1.92 4.08
CA SER A 36 -5.31 -2.99 3.43
C SER A 36 -5.10 -3.07 1.90
N LEU A 37 -4.67 -1.97 1.27
CA LEU A 37 -4.38 -1.92 -0.16
C LEU A 37 -2.90 -2.18 -0.45
N PHE A 38 -2.03 -1.94 0.52
CA PHE A 38 -0.58 -1.99 0.32
C PHE A 38 -0.03 -3.41 0.25
N TYR A 39 -0.47 -4.27 1.17
CA TYR A 39 0.00 -5.64 1.28
C TYR A 39 -0.72 -6.59 0.32
N ASP A 40 -0.10 -7.75 0.10
CA ASP A 40 -0.64 -8.87 -0.66
C ASP A 40 -1.08 -8.48 -2.09
N ARG A 41 -0.26 -7.62 -2.73
CA ARG A 41 -0.52 -7.06 -4.05
C ARG A 41 0.79 -6.76 -4.78
N VAL A 42 0.77 -6.94 -6.11
CA VAL A 42 1.86 -6.48 -6.97
C VAL A 42 1.63 -5.02 -7.37
N TRP A 43 2.70 -4.27 -7.31
CA TRP A 43 2.78 -2.87 -7.68
C TRP A 43 3.84 -2.69 -8.77
N VAL A 44 3.54 -1.90 -9.79
CA VAL A 44 4.43 -1.57 -10.89
C VAL A 44 4.56 -0.07 -11.04
N ASP A 45 5.68 0.42 -11.52
CA ASP A 45 5.85 1.85 -11.83
C ASP A 45 5.13 2.24 -13.13
N HIS A 46 5.06 1.32 -14.11
CA HIS A 46 4.29 1.45 -15.35
C HIS A 46 4.03 0.07 -15.97
N LEU A 47 3.10 0.01 -16.93
CA LEU A 47 2.95 -1.15 -17.78
C LEU A 47 4.01 -1.11 -18.88
N PRO A 48 4.78 -2.20 -19.10
CA PRO A 48 5.76 -2.23 -20.17
C PRO A 48 5.06 -2.10 -21.53
N THR A 49 5.64 -1.33 -22.44
CA THR A 49 5.11 -1.04 -23.77
C THR A 49 5.81 -1.83 -24.89
N SER A 50 6.90 -2.50 -24.56
CA SER A 50 7.68 -3.37 -25.45
C SER A 50 8.43 -4.42 -24.64
N GLN A 51 8.90 -5.48 -25.32
CA GLN A 51 9.67 -6.57 -24.71
C GLN A 51 10.99 -6.11 -24.07
N THR A 52 11.54 -4.98 -24.52
CA THR A 52 12.77 -4.39 -23.98
C THR A 52 12.51 -3.30 -22.95
N ASP A 53 11.25 -2.93 -22.75
CA ASP A 53 10.86 -1.92 -21.76
C ASP A 53 11.05 -2.50 -20.37
N ALA A 54 11.94 -1.89 -19.59
CA ALA A 54 12.23 -2.33 -18.24
C ALA A 54 11.34 -1.57 -17.26
N PHE A 55 10.72 -2.28 -16.34
CA PHE A 55 9.82 -1.71 -15.34
C PHE A 55 10.20 -2.19 -13.93
N ASP A 56 9.85 -1.37 -12.96
CA ASP A 56 10.08 -1.66 -11.55
C ASP A 56 8.82 -2.23 -10.93
N THR A 57 9.00 -3.27 -10.12
CA THR A 57 7.93 -3.88 -9.36
C THR A 57 8.23 -3.90 -7.87
N PHE A 58 7.17 -3.94 -7.09
CA PHE A 58 7.21 -4.07 -5.65
C PHE A 58 6.07 -4.96 -5.16
N ALA A 59 6.37 -5.80 -4.19
CA ALA A 59 5.35 -6.55 -3.46
C ALA A 59 5.77 -6.74 -2.00
N ALA A 60 4.79 -6.79 -1.11
CA ALA A 60 4.97 -7.15 0.30
C ALA A 60 3.84 -8.10 0.71
N VAL A 61 4.21 -9.28 1.21
CA VAL A 61 3.27 -10.38 1.50
C VAL A 61 3.13 -10.55 3.01
N THR A 62 1.88 -10.64 3.50
CA THR A 62 1.59 -10.71 4.94
C THR A 62 1.75 -12.10 5.53
N GLU A 63 1.47 -13.16 4.77
CA GLU A 63 1.58 -14.54 5.24
C GLU A 63 3.00 -14.88 5.70
N GLN A 64 3.99 -14.40 4.96
CA GLN A 64 5.38 -14.37 5.37
C GLN A 64 5.82 -12.91 5.27
N PRO A 65 6.33 -12.28 6.34
CA PRO A 65 6.67 -10.85 6.30
C PRO A 65 7.89 -10.59 5.41
N LEU A 66 7.70 -10.89 4.14
CA LEU A 66 8.66 -10.78 3.05
C LEU A 66 8.16 -9.80 2.03
N GLY A 67 9.08 -9.05 1.45
CA GLY A 67 8.82 -8.23 0.27
C GLY A 67 9.89 -8.42 -0.77
N VAL A 68 9.60 -7.93 -1.96
CA VAL A 68 10.50 -7.97 -3.11
C VAL A 68 10.45 -6.65 -3.85
N PHE A 69 11.60 -6.15 -4.24
CA PHE A 69 11.79 -5.19 -5.31
C PHE A 69 12.36 -5.92 -6.51
N ALA A 70 11.84 -5.66 -7.70
CA ALA A 70 12.43 -6.16 -8.92
C ALA A 70 12.50 -5.07 -9.97
N HIS A 71 13.56 -5.10 -10.76
CA HIS A 71 13.72 -4.33 -11.97
C HIS A 71 13.87 -5.31 -13.12
N GLN A 72 12.93 -5.35 -14.03
CA GLN A 72 12.89 -6.40 -15.03
C GLN A 72 12.36 -5.94 -16.38
N SER A 73 12.81 -6.65 -17.41
CA SER A 73 12.25 -6.69 -18.74
C SER A 73 12.00 -8.16 -19.13
N GLN A 74 11.52 -8.44 -20.31
CA GLN A 74 11.34 -9.83 -20.75
C GLN A 74 12.65 -10.67 -20.70
N TRP A 75 13.81 -10.04 -20.87
CA TRP A 75 15.09 -10.73 -21.03
C TRP A 75 16.01 -10.66 -19.82
N LYS A 76 15.76 -9.74 -18.92
CA LYS A 76 16.62 -9.51 -17.75
C LYS A 76 15.80 -9.08 -16.55
N GLY A 77 16.07 -9.70 -15.43
CA GLY A 77 15.47 -9.33 -14.14
C GLY A 77 16.53 -9.28 -13.05
N ASP A 78 16.42 -8.30 -12.19
CA ASP A 78 17.19 -8.16 -10.95
C ASP A 78 16.21 -8.08 -9.77
N TRP A 79 16.45 -8.90 -8.76
CA TRP A 79 15.52 -9.11 -7.67
C TRP A 79 16.20 -8.88 -6.34
N GLU A 80 15.57 -8.13 -5.47
CA GLU A 80 16.04 -7.96 -4.10
C GLU A 80 14.92 -8.23 -3.10
N MET A 81 15.07 -9.30 -2.36
CA MET A 81 14.14 -9.68 -1.30
C MET A 81 14.52 -9.00 0.02
N PHE A 82 13.52 -8.68 0.83
CA PHE A 82 13.69 -8.15 2.17
C PHE A 82 12.68 -8.75 3.15
N ARG A 83 13.05 -8.82 4.43
CA ARG A 83 12.12 -9.04 5.52
C ARG A 83 11.64 -7.70 6.03
N TYR A 84 10.40 -7.65 6.52
CA TYR A 84 9.90 -6.41 7.07
C TYR A 84 9.14 -6.60 8.38
N GLU A 85 9.12 -5.54 9.20
CA GLU A 85 8.28 -5.41 10.37
C GLU A 85 7.40 -4.17 10.19
N PRO A 86 6.05 -4.30 10.25
CA PRO A 86 5.17 -3.15 10.27
C PRO A 86 5.42 -2.29 11.51
N ARG A 87 5.47 -0.97 11.34
CA ARG A 87 5.69 -0.01 12.44
C ARG A 87 4.47 0.88 12.69
N GLY A 88 3.32 0.56 12.05
CA GLY A 88 2.12 1.39 12.08
C GLY A 88 2.23 2.65 11.23
N ASP A 89 1.13 3.40 11.09
CA ASP A 89 1.05 4.69 10.39
C ASP A 89 1.65 4.73 8.98
N GLY A 90 1.51 3.63 8.21
CA GLY A 90 2.07 3.52 6.87
C GLY A 90 3.60 3.47 6.87
N GLN A 91 4.20 2.88 7.90
CA GLN A 91 5.64 2.66 7.99
C GLN A 91 5.97 1.18 8.16
N LEU A 92 7.12 0.79 7.65
CA LEU A 92 7.72 -0.51 7.89
C LEU A 92 9.25 -0.38 8.02
N GLU A 93 9.84 -1.29 8.78
CA GLU A 93 11.28 -1.46 8.86
C GLU A 93 11.68 -2.66 8.01
N ALA A 94 12.48 -2.43 6.97
CA ALA A 94 12.95 -3.47 6.06
C ALA A 94 14.38 -3.86 6.38
N VAL A 95 14.66 -5.16 6.30
CA VAL A 95 15.99 -5.75 6.42
C VAL A 95 16.28 -6.52 5.14
N PHE A 96 17.32 -6.12 4.43
CA PHE A 96 17.80 -6.74 3.21
C PHE A 96 18.85 -7.79 3.52
N PRO A 97 18.57 -9.10 3.41
CA PRO A 97 19.52 -10.15 3.82
C PRO A 97 20.82 -10.12 3.01
N ALA A 98 20.77 -9.80 1.73
CA ALA A 98 21.93 -9.78 0.83
C ALA A 98 22.94 -8.69 1.22
N SER A 99 22.48 -7.48 1.50
CA SER A 99 23.33 -6.33 1.85
C SER A 99 23.49 -6.13 3.35
N LYS A 100 22.69 -6.85 4.18
CA LYS A 100 22.54 -6.64 5.63
C LYS A 100 22.07 -5.23 5.99
N ALA A 101 21.59 -4.48 5.01
CA ALA A 101 21.07 -3.13 5.20
C ALA A 101 19.73 -3.16 5.93
N LYS A 102 19.53 -2.17 6.81
CA LYS A 102 18.23 -1.87 7.41
C LYS A 102 17.77 -0.50 6.94
N THR A 103 16.52 -0.39 6.59
CA THR A 103 15.94 0.91 6.20
C THR A 103 14.52 1.03 6.71
N ARG A 104 14.11 2.25 7.01
CA ARG A 104 12.71 2.58 7.29
C ARG A 104 12.07 3.07 6.02
N MET A 105 10.98 2.42 5.64
CA MET A 105 10.16 2.81 4.50
C MET A 105 8.84 3.37 5.00
N SER A 106 8.34 4.40 4.35
CA SER A 106 6.98 4.87 4.54
C SER A 106 6.20 4.74 3.25
N TYR A 107 4.89 4.45 3.38
CA TYR A 107 4.01 4.23 2.25
C TYR A 107 2.64 4.87 2.47
N ARG A 108 1.96 5.14 1.36
CA ARG A 108 0.56 5.53 1.30
C ARG A 108 -0.06 4.92 0.06
N ALA A 109 -1.10 4.11 0.23
CA ALA A 109 -1.85 3.51 -0.86
C ALA A 109 -3.29 4.03 -0.88
N TRP A 110 -3.85 4.25 -2.08
CA TRP A 110 -5.20 4.76 -2.28
C TRP A 110 -5.78 4.31 -3.62
N LYS A 111 -7.11 4.48 -3.79
CA LYS A 111 -7.74 4.28 -5.10
C LYS A 111 -7.25 5.33 -6.08
N CYS A 112 -6.74 4.88 -7.22
CA CYS A 112 -6.15 5.74 -8.22
C CYS A 112 -7.23 6.46 -9.03
N SER A 113 -7.04 7.76 -9.27
CA SER A 113 -7.80 8.54 -10.24
C SER A 113 -6.90 9.23 -11.28
N GLU A 114 -5.59 9.13 -11.09
CA GLU A 114 -4.59 9.85 -11.89
C GLU A 114 -4.24 9.11 -13.18
N LYS A 115 -4.37 7.79 -13.21
CA LYS A 115 -4.06 6.94 -14.37
C LYS A 115 -5.22 6.00 -14.68
N LYS A 116 -5.70 6.04 -15.92
CA LYS A 116 -6.88 5.28 -16.37
C LYS A 116 -6.69 3.76 -16.36
N ASP A 117 -5.45 3.31 -16.50
CA ASP A 117 -5.11 1.89 -16.62
C ASP A 117 -4.91 1.21 -15.26
N PHE A 118 -5.06 1.95 -14.16
CA PHE A 118 -4.80 1.44 -12.82
C PHE A 118 -5.93 1.80 -11.84
N ASP A 119 -6.25 0.85 -10.96
CA ASP A 119 -7.25 1.04 -9.90
C ASP A 119 -6.65 1.62 -8.61
N PHE A 120 -5.37 1.36 -8.36
CA PHE A 120 -4.69 1.70 -7.11
C PHE A 120 -3.36 2.39 -7.36
N CYS A 121 -3.09 3.40 -6.53
CA CYS A 121 -1.86 4.16 -6.50
C CYS A 121 -1.11 3.92 -5.18
N LEU A 122 0.19 3.85 -5.24
CA LEU A 122 1.09 3.74 -4.10
C LEU A 122 2.19 4.80 -4.20
N GLU A 123 2.39 5.52 -3.12
CA GLU A 123 3.54 6.39 -2.93
C GLU A 123 4.41 5.80 -1.82
N MET A 124 5.72 5.68 -2.07
CA MET A 124 6.66 5.06 -1.15
C MET A 124 7.93 5.88 -1.04
N SER A 125 8.53 5.91 0.14
CA SER A 125 9.84 6.52 0.38
C SER A 125 10.71 5.64 1.27
N GLY A 126 12.03 5.79 1.15
CA GLY A 126 13.01 4.97 1.89
C GLY A 126 13.25 3.58 1.31
N GLY A 127 12.51 3.17 0.28
CA GLY A 127 12.70 1.91 -0.45
C GLY A 127 13.75 2.02 -1.55
N LYS A 128 13.99 0.89 -2.20
CA LYS A 128 14.77 0.80 -3.45
C LYS A 128 13.77 0.87 -4.60
N GLY A 129 14.01 1.73 -5.57
CA GLY A 129 13.14 1.90 -6.72
C GLY A 129 12.38 3.23 -6.75
N PRO A 130 11.39 3.35 -7.65
CA PRO A 130 10.62 4.58 -7.84
C PRO A 130 9.83 4.98 -6.59
N LYS A 131 9.43 6.24 -6.55
CA LYS A 131 8.59 6.78 -5.47
C LYS A 131 7.10 6.48 -5.66
N LYS A 132 6.68 6.22 -6.90
CA LYS A 132 5.28 5.97 -7.25
C LYS A 132 5.14 4.65 -7.97
N TYR A 133 4.14 3.89 -7.54
CA TYR A 133 3.74 2.63 -8.14
C TYR A 133 2.23 2.60 -8.33
N TYR A 134 1.78 1.66 -9.15
CA TYR A 134 0.39 1.48 -9.53
C TYR A 134 0.02 0.00 -9.48
N SER A 135 -1.27 -0.30 -9.30
CA SER A 135 -1.78 -1.67 -9.33
C SER A 135 -3.20 -1.72 -9.90
N GLN A 136 -3.63 -2.91 -10.29
CA GLN A 136 -4.97 -3.20 -10.79
C GLN A 136 -5.71 -4.16 -9.85
N ARG A 137 -7.02 -4.25 -10.00
CA ARG A 137 -7.80 -5.33 -9.41
C ARG A 137 -7.38 -6.66 -10.01
N GLY A 138 -7.34 -7.70 -9.18
CA GLY A 138 -6.89 -9.01 -9.61
C GLY A 138 -5.38 -9.22 -9.55
N TRP A 139 -4.62 -8.20 -9.13
CA TRP A 139 -3.18 -8.32 -8.86
C TRP A 139 -2.87 -8.62 -7.40
N GLU A 140 -3.85 -9.18 -6.70
CA GLU A 140 -3.68 -9.70 -5.35
C GLU A 140 -2.86 -10.99 -5.40
N ILE A 141 -1.97 -11.15 -4.42
CA ILE A 141 -1.04 -12.29 -4.32
C ILE A 141 -1.06 -12.84 -2.90
N GLY A 142 -0.93 -14.16 -2.73
CA GLY A 142 -0.81 -14.79 -1.43
C GLY A 142 0.64 -15.17 -1.06
N SER A 143 1.60 -15.02 -1.99
CA SER A 143 2.99 -15.44 -1.78
C SER A 143 3.97 -14.68 -2.67
N VAL A 144 5.26 -14.73 -2.33
CA VAL A 144 6.33 -14.18 -3.18
C VAL A 144 6.40 -14.88 -4.54
N ASP A 145 6.14 -16.19 -4.58
CA ASP A 145 6.13 -16.93 -5.86
C ASP A 145 4.96 -16.51 -6.74
N GLY A 146 3.79 -16.18 -6.13
CA GLY A 146 2.67 -15.57 -6.83
C GLY A 146 3.02 -14.20 -7.44
N ALA A 147 3.77 -13.38 -6.70
CA ALA A 147 4.29 -12.11 -7.22
C ALA A 147 5.17 -12.32 -8.45
N ARG A 148 6.15 -13.22 -8.37
CA ARG A 148 7.05 -13.54 -9.48
C ARG A 148 6.32 -14.08 -10.71
N ALA A 149 5.32 -14.93 -10.52
CA ALA A 149 4.50 -15.46 -11.60
C ALA A 149 3.75 -14.34 -12.35
N LEU A 150 3.12 -13.41 -11.59
CA LEU A 150 2.42 -12.27 -12.18
C LEU A 150 3.38 -11.32 -12.91
N GLU A 151 4.54 -11.02 -12.33
CA GLU A 151 5.56 -10.17 -12.95
C GLU A 151 6.10 -10.76 -14.23
N SER A 152 6.36 -12.08 -14.25
CA SER A 152 6.78 -12.79 -15.47
C SER A 152 5.70 -12.75 -16.55
N HIS A 153 4.43 -12.83 -16.16
CA HIS A 153 3.30 -12.68 -17.08
C HIS A 153 3.24 -11.28 -17.69
N LEU A 154 3.39 -10.24 -16.86
CA LEU A 154 3.42 -8.85 -17.33
C LEU A 154 4.59 -8.57 -18.28
N ALA A 155 5.76 -9.12 -17.99
CA ALA A 155 6.94 -8.99 -18.86
C ALA A 155 6.79 -9.74 -20.20
N GLY A 156 6.01 -10.83 -20.24
CA GLY A 156 5.80 -11.67 -21.42
C GLY A 156 4.53 -11.38 -22.23
N ALA A 157 3.65 -10.52 -21.76
CA ALA A 157 2.31 -10.29 -22.33
C ALA A 157 2.29 -9.34 -23.54
N GLN A 158 3.42 -9.16 -24.25
CA GLN A 158 3.57 -8.19 -25.36
C GLN A 158 3.84 -8.85 -26.69
#